data_08dd51fad4e4c255c8561cc3a1d7e250
#
_entry.id   08dd51fad4e4c255c8561cc3a1d7e250
#
_cell.length_a   1.000
_cell.length_b   1.000
_cell.length_c   1.000
_cell.angle_alpha   90.00
_cell.angle_beta   90.00
_cell.angle_gamma   90.00
#
_symmetry.space_group_name_H-M   'P 1'
#
loop_
_entity.id
_entity.type
_entity.pdbx_description
1 polymer ?
#
loop_
_entity_poly.entity_id
_entity_poly.type
_entity_poly.pdbx_seq_one_letter_code
_entity_poly.pdbx_strand_id
1 'polypeptide(L)'
;MDEHELRALIQEVKAGRLSRRVFIQAMVGLGLTAPMAAQMLASAGIALAQPKGPAFTPAKRGGGGPVKILLWQAPTLLNPHFAPGTKDQIASRVFYEPLCSYDPEGNLVPFLAAEVPSLQNGMVTKDGLSVTWRLKKNVVWQDGKPFTPTTWSSTGST
;
A
#
# COMPACT_ATOMS: atom_id res chain seq x y z
N MET A 1 29.87 -11.01 -0.87
CA MET A 1 28.80 -11.95 -1.29
C MET A 1 28.75 -11.91 -2.79
N ASP A 2 28.94 -13.02 -3.44
CA ASP A 2 28.85 -13.15 -4.89
C ASP A 2 27.41 -13.50 -5.34
N GLU A 3 27.19 -13.54 -6.64
CA GLU A 3 25.86 -13.85 -7.21
C GLU A 3 25.40 -15.28 -6.87
N HIS A 4 26.33 -16.21 -6.77
CA HIS A 4 26.02 -17.60 -6.46
C HIS A 4 25.54 -17.75 -5.01
N GLU A 5 26.21 -17.10 -4.06
CA GLU A 5 25.83 -17.07 -2.65
C GLU A 5 24.44 -16.41 -2.45
N LEU A 6 24.18 -15.31 -3.19
CA LEU A 6 22.90 -14.65 -3.15
C LEU A 6 21.76 -15.55 -3.65
N ARG A 7 21.97 -16.23 -4.79
CA ARG A 7 21.01 -17.19 -5.35
C ARG A 7 20.74 -18.34 -4.39
N ALA A 8 21.79 -18.84 -3.72
CA ALA A 8 21.66 -19.89 -2.71
C ALA A 8 20.79 -19.44 -1.53
N LEU A 9 21.02 -18.24 -0.99
CA LEU A 9 20.19 -17.69 0.09
C LEU A 9 18.71 -17.52 -0.32
N ILE A 10 18.45 -17.08 -1.55
CA ILE A 10 17.09 -16.99 -2.08
C ILE A 10 16.44 -18.38 -2.14
N GLN A 11 17.17 -19.43 -2.56
CA GLN A 11 16.64 -20.80 -2.57
C GLN A 11 16.37 -21.32 -1.17
N GLU A 12 17.19 -20.97 -0.17
CA GLU A 12 16.92 -21.29 1.24
C GLU A 12 15.61 -20.65 1.75
N VAL A 13 15.35 -19.40 1.34
CA VAL A 13 14.07 -18.75 1.65
C VAL A 13 12.90 -19.42 0.95
N LYS A 14 13.04 -19.81 -0.33
CA LYS A 14 12.01 -20.56 -1.08
C LYS A 14 11.69 -21.90 -0.43
N ALA A 15 12.72 -22.58 0.05
CA ALA A 15 12.59 -23.89 0.72
C ALA A 15 12.07 -23.78 2.16
N GLY A 16 11.85 -22.56 2.68
CA GLY A 16 11.37 -22.33 4.05
C GLY A 16 12.44 -22.57 5.14
N ARG A 17 13.69 -22.84 4.77
CA ARG A 17 14.80 -23.05 5.71
C ARG A 17 15.38 -21.75 6.25
N LEU A 18 15.28 -20.66 5.49
CA LEU A 18 15.66 -19.31 5.91
C LEU A 18 14.43 -18.42 5.96
N SER A 19 14.21 -17.69 7.07
CA SER A 19 13.10 -16.74 7.13
C SER A 19 13.38 -15.49 6.29
N ARG A 20 12.33 -14.92 5.68
CA ARG A 20 12.42 -13.67 4.91
C ARG A 20 13.05 -12.53 5.70
N ARG A 21 12.71 -12.43 6.99
CA ARG A 21 13.23 -11.40 7.87
C ARG A 21 14.76 -11.52 8.04
N VAL A 22 15.25 -12.73 8.23
CA VAL A 22 16.69 -12.98 8.34
C VAL A 22 17.41 -12.66 7.03
N PHE A 23 16.82 -13.02 5.88
CA PHE A 23 17.36 -12.64 4.57
C PHE A 23 17.46 -11.11 4.43
N ILE A 24 16.37 -10.38 4.72
CA ILE A 24 16.35 -8.90 4.62
C ILE A 24 17.40 -8.29 5.56
N GLN A 25 17.50 -8.77 6.79
CA GLN A 25 18.51 -8.29 7.75
C GLN A 25 19.94 -8.55 7.25
N ALA A 26 20.22 -9.71 6.67
CA ALA A 26 21.52 -10.01 6.08
C ALA A 26 21.86 -9.07 4.93
N MET A 27 20.90 -8.80 4.04
CA MET A 27 21.08 -7.87 2.91
C MET A 27 21.31 -6.44 3.39
N VAL A 28 20.59 -6.00 4.41
CA VAL A 28 20.78 -4.67 5.02
C VAL A 28 22.18 -4.59 5.66
N GLY A 29 22.64 -5.64 6.31
CA GLY A 29 24.01 -5.72 6.83
C GLY A 29 25.10 -5.62 5.76
N LEU A 30 24.78 -5.92 4.51
CA LEU A 30 25.65 -5.77 3.33
C LEU A 30 25.48 -4.42 2.60
N GLY A 31 24.68 -3.49 3.18
CA GLY A 31 24.52 -2.15 2.65
C GLY A 31 23.32 -1.95 1.72
N LEU A 32 22.47 -2.96 1.51
CA LEU A 32 21.21 -2.77 0.77
C LEU A 32 20.13 -2.14 1.67
N THR A 33 19.18 -1.45 1.06
CA THR A 33 17.99 -1.02 1.81
C THR A 33 17.02 -2.19 1.99
N ALA A 34 16.23 -2.17 3.06
CA ALA A 34 15.23 -3.21 3.30
C ALA A 34 14.21 -3.38 2.14
N PRO A 35 13.72 -2.30 1.48
CA PRO A 35 12.89 -2.42 0.28
C PRO A 35 13.60 -3.12 -0.88
N MET A 36 14.88 -2.83 -1.13
CA MET A 36 15.64 -3.51 -2.19
C MET A 36 15.77 -5.02 -1.91
N ALA A 37 16.10 -5.39 -0.68
CA ALA A 37 16.17 -6.80 -0.28
C ALA A 37 14.82 -7.51 -0.42
N ALA A 38 13.72 -6.84 -0.07
CA ALA A 38 12.37 -7.35 -0.26
C ALA A 38 12.03 -7.52 -1.75
N GLN A 39 12.41 -6.55 -2.60
CA GLN A 39 12.22 -6.63 -4.04
C GLN A 39 12.95 -7.84 -4.67
N MET A 40 14.15 -8.18 -4.18
CA MET A 40 14.89 -9.36 -4.63
C MET A 40 14.14 -10.66 -4.35
N LEU A 41 13.49 -10.77 -3.19
CA LEU A 41 12.62 -11.91 -2.90
C LEU A 41 11.38 -11.93 -3.78
N ALA A 42 10.76 -10.78 -4.03
CA ALA A 42 9.60 -10.66 -4.90
C ALA A 42 9.92 -11.07 -6.35
N SER A 43 11.05 -10.59 -6.91
CA SER A 43 11.49 -10.95 -8.25
C SER A 43 11.83 -12.44 -8.38
N ALA A 44 12.23 -13.08 -7.28
CA ALA A 44 12.43 -14.52 -7.19
C ALA A 44 11.12 -15.32 -7.01
N GLY A 45 9.95 -14.67 -7.04
CA GLY A 45 8.64 -15.33 -6.90
C GLY A 45 8.27 -15.71 -5.46
N ILE A 46 8.97 -15.16 -4.47
CA ILE A 46 8.62 -15.35 -3.06
C ILE A 46 7.60 -14.27 -2.71
N ALA A 47 6.34 -14.66 -2.52
CA ALA A 47 5.29 -13.73 -2.17
C ALA A 47 5.67 -12.94 -0.91
N LEU A 48 5.79 -11.62 -1.03
CA LEU A 48 5.87 -10.78 0.14
C LEU A 48 4.54 -10.89 0.87
N ALA A 49 4.58 -11.09 2.20
CA ALA A 49 3.36 -11.05 2.97
C ALA A 49 2.76 -9.65 2.80
N GLN A 50 1.60 -9.55 2.16
CA GLN A 50 0.92 -8.27 2.07
C GLN A 50 0.56 -7.83 3.49
N PRO A 51 0.89 -6.59 3.86
CA PRO A 51 0.44 -6.07 5.15
C PRO A 51 -1.09 -6.15 5.19
N LYS A 52 -1.61 -6.81 6.19
CA LYS A 52 -3.02 -6.71 6.54
C LYS A 52 -3.26 -5.25 6.90
N GLY A 53 -4.10 -4.53 6.20
CA GLY A 53 -4.47 -3.13 6.39
C GLY A 53 -3.96 -2.39 7.65
N PRO A 54 -4.26 -1.16 7.88
CA PRO A 54 -3.66 -0.40 8.98
C PRO A 54 -3.84 -1.15 10.31
N ALA A 55 -2.73 -1.42 10.99
CA ALA A 55 -2.69 -2.19 12.24
C ALA A 55 -3.35 -1.46 13.43
N PHE A 56 -3.85 -0.24 13.21
CA PHE A 56 -4.50 0.54 14.25
C PHE A 56 -5.98 0.14 14.41
N THR A 57 -6.29 -0.46 15.54
CA THR A 57 -7.68 -0.65 15.98
C THR A 57 -7.94 0.35 17.10
N PRO A 58 -8.82 1.34 16.91
CA PRO A 58 -9.14 2.28 17.97
C PRO A 58 -9.77 1.53 19.16
N ALA A 59 -9.27 1.81 20.36
CA ALA A 59 -9.76 1.19 21.60
C ALA A 59 -11.23 1.56 21.91
N LYS A 60 -11.70 2.68 21.34
CA LYS A 60 -13.08 3.16 21.48
C LYS A 60 -13.47 3.93 20.22
N ARG A 61 -14.69 3.73 19.73
CA ARG A 61 -15.25 4.63 18.71
C ARG A 61 -15.33 6.06 19.26
N GLY A 62 -14.89 7.02 18.45
CA GLY A 62 -14.93 8.43 18.81
C GLY A 62 -16.35 8.91 19.15
N GLY A 63 -16.46 9.88 20.02
CA GLY A 63 -17.67 10.64 20.26
C GLY A 63 -17.87 11.72 19.19
N GLY A 64 -19.03 12.41 19.22
CA GLY A 64 -19.23 13.59 18.41
C GLY A 64 -18.38 14.78 18.90
N GLY A 65 -18.38 15.87 18.14
CA GLY A 65 -17.72 17.12 18.48
C GLY A 65 -16.65 17.53 17.47
N PRO A 66 -16.11 18.75 17.60
CA PRO A 66 -15.10 19.27 16.70
C PRO A 66 -13.74 18.60 16.93
N VAL A 67 -13.05 18.24 15.85
CA VAL A 67 -11.66 17.78 15.84
C VAL A 67 -10.80 18.92 15.31
N LYS A 68 -9.76 19.32 16.07
CA LYS A 68 -8.76 20.29 15.61
C LYS A 68 -7.50 19.57 15.20
N ILE A 69 -7.10 19.71 13.94
CA ILE A 69 -5.90 19.11 13.38
C ILE A 69 -4.92 20.24 13.06
N LEU A 70 -3.73 20.19 13.67
CA LEU A 70 -2.65 21.13 13.38
C LEU A 70 -1.83 20.55 12.22
N LEU A 71 -1.75 21.31 11.12
CA LEU A 71 -0.88 20.99 9.98
C LEU A 71 0.34 21.91 10.01
N TRP A 72 1.49 21.39 9.60
CA TRP A 72 2.75 22.14 9.51
C TRP A 72 2.70 23.28 8.48
N GLN A 73 1.82 23.19 7.50
CA GLN A 73 1.56 24.20 6.49
C GLN A 73 0.09 24.15 6.06
N ALA A 74 -0.51 25.30 5.83
CA ALA A 74 -1.89 25.37 5.38
C ALA A 74 -2.06 24.74 3.99
N PRO A 75 -3.07 23.89 3.76
CA PRO A 75 -3.39 23.39 2.44
C PRO A 75 -3.89 24.53 1.55
N THR A 76 -3.51 24.49 0.27
CA THR A 76 -3.96 25.45 -0.73
C THR A 76 -5.09 24.92 -1.59
N LEU A 77 -5.13 23.61 -1.78
CA LEU A 77 -6.14 22.94 -2.57
C LEU A 77 -6.49 21.59 -1.92
N LEU A 78 -7.76 21.35 -1.67
CA LEU A 78 -8.21 20.14 -0.99
C LEU A 78 -8.54 18.97 -1.93
N ASN A 79 -8.49 19.19 -3.24
CA ASN A 79 -8.64 18.11 -4.21
C ASN A 79 -7.27 17.45 -4.49
N PRO A 80 -7.03 16.20 -4.05
CA PRO A 80 -5.74 15.54 -4.18
C PRO A 80 -5.33 15.25 -5.62
N HIS A 81 -6.25 15.25 -6.57
CA HIS A 81 -5.96 15.01 -7.99
C HIS A 81 -5.30 16.22 -8.66
N PHE A 82 -5.51 17.41 -8.13
CA PHE A 82 -4.95 18.66 -8.66
C PHE A 82 -3.89 19.28 -7.76
N ALA A 83 -3.65 18.70 -6.59
CA ALA A 83 -2.75 19.23 -5.57
C ALA A 83 -1.50 18.35 -5.43
N PRO A 84 -0.37 18.69 -6.07
CA PRO A 84 0.86 17.89 -5.99
C PRO A 84 1.61 18.06 -4.66
N GLY A 85 1.25 19.06 -3.85
CA GLY A 85 1.95 19.36 -2.59
C GLY A 85 1.63 18.38 -1.47
N THR A 86 2.65 17.95 -0.72
CA THR A 86 2.50 17.03 0.42
C THR A 86 1.50 17.54 1.47
N LYS A 87 1.48 18.84 1.76
CA LYS A 87 0.53 19.46 2.68
C LYS A 87 -0.93 19.27 2.26
N ASP A 88 -1.19 19.38 0.96
CA ASP A 88 -2.52 19.22 0.37
C ASP A 88 -2.93 17.76 0.37
N GLN A 89 -2.00 16.86 0.04
CA GLN A 89 -2.20 15.41 0.10
C GLN A 89 -2.52 14.94 1.54
N ILE A 90 -1.81 15.44 2.54
CA ILE A 90 -2.08 15.11 3.95
C ILE A 90 -3.45 15.64 4.38
N ALA A 91 -3.77 16.90 4.05
CA ALA A 91 -5.05 17.51 4.42
C ALA A 91 -6.24 16.80 3.75
N SER A 92 -6.13 16.40 2.50
CA SER A 92 -7.19 15.70 1.78
C SER A 92 -7.54 14.34 2.40
N ARG A 93 -6.60 13.70 3.11
CA ARG A 93 -6.84 12.41 3.80
C ARG A 93 -7.90 12.47 4.89
N VAL A 94 -8.28 13.66 5.33
CA VAL A 94 -9.37 13.82 6.31
C VAL A 94 -10.73 13.38 5.74
N PHE A 95 -10.92 13.48 4.42
CA PHE A 95 -12.21 13.21 3.76
C PHE A 95 -12.10 12.41 2.46
N TYR A 96 -10.89 12.24 1.89
CA TYR A 96 -10.62 11.35 0.76
C TYR A 96 -9.91 10.08 1.22
N GLU A 97 -10.52 8.94 0.95
CA GLU A 97 -9.91 7.63 1.18
C GLU A 97 -9.38 7.06 -0.15
N PRO A 98 -8.08 6.68 -0.22
CA PRO A 98 -7.49 6.13 -1.45
C PRO A 98 -7.80 4.64 -1.60
N LEU A 99 -7.50 4.10 -2.79
CA LEU A 99 -7.49 2.64 -2.99
C LEU A 99 -6.42 1.97 -2.11
N CYS A 100 -5.23 2.55 -2.08
CA CYS A 100 -4.10 2.09 -1.26
C CYS A 100 -3.36 3.28 -0.65
N SER A 101 -2.62 3.04 0.43
CA SER A 101 -1.72 4.01 1.06
C SER A 101 -0.50 3.29 1.63
N TYR A 102 0.41 4.04 2.23
CA TYR A 102 1.59 3.49 2.87
C TYR A 102 1.41 3.40 4.38
N ASP A 103 1.95 2.33 4.97
CA ASP A 103 2.12 2.22 6.41
C ASP A 103 3.38 3.00 6.87
N PRO A 104 3.64 3.11 8.19
CA PRO A 104 4.85 3.78 8.70
C PRO A 104 6.16 3.16 8.24
N GLU A 105 6.14 1.89 7.87
CA GLU A 105 7.29 1.12 7.37
C GLU A 105 7.49 1.30 5.85
N GLY A 106 6.61 2.06 5.18
CA GLY A 106 6.66 2.32 3.75
C GLY A 106 6.09 1.21 2.87
N ASN A 107 5.36 0.24 3.44
CA ASN A 107 4.69 -0.79 2.65
C ASN A 107 3.34 -0.29 2.13
N LEU A 108 2.99 -0.69 0.91
CA LEU A 108 1.68 -0.37 0.35
C LEU A 108 0.59 -1.24 1.01
N VAL A 109 -0.41 -0.61 1.59
CA VAL A 109 -1.54 -1.26 2.26
C VAL A 109 -2.88 -0.89 1.62
N PRO A 110 -3.84 -1.83 1.53
CA PRO A 110 -5.13 -1.56 0.91
C PRO A 110 -6.07 -0.80 1.85
N PHE A 111 -6.73 0.24 1.32
CA PHE A 111 -7.78 1.02 2.00
C PHE A 111 -9.15 0.72 1.39
N LEU A 112 -9.53 1.35 0.27
CA LEU A 112 -10.76 1.01 -0.46
C LEU A 112 -10.59 -0.24 -1.33
N ALA A 113 -9.36 -0.56 -1.75
CA ALA A 113 -9.06 -1.82 -2.40
C ALA A 113 -9.18 -2.99 -1.42
N ALA A 114 -9.64 -4.13 -1.88
CA ALA A 114 -9.68 -5.36 -1.10
C ALA A 114 -8.27 -5.93 -0.86
N GLU A 115 -7.40 -5.77 -1.84
CA GLU A 115 -5.99 -6.19 -1.83
C GLU A 115 -5.17 -5.31 -2.77
N VAL A 116 -3.85 -5.30 -2.57
CA VAL A 116 -2.92 -4.60 -3.47
C VAL A 116 -2.70 -5.42 -4.73
N PRO A 117 -2.91 -4.87 -5.94
CA PRO A 117 -2.63 -5.57 -7.19
C PRO A 117 -1.17 -5.99 -7.29
N SER A 118 -0.93 -7.20 -7.77
CA SER A 118 0.39 -7.76 -8.00
C SER A 118 0.37 -8.80 -9.12
N LEU A 119 1.55 -9.16 -9.63
CA LEU A 119 1.70 -10.28 -10.56
C LEU A 119 1.29 -11.60 -9.90
N GLN A 120 1.54 -11.75 -8.60
CA GLN A 120 1.31 -12.99 -7.86
C GLN A 120 -0.19 -13.28 -7.66
N ASN A 121 -1.01 -12.24 -7.46
CA ASN A 121 -2.47 -12.41 -7.34
C ASN A 121 -3.21 -12.27 -8.68
N GLY A 122 -2.46 -12.13 -9.79
CA GLY A 122 -3.00 -12.03 -11.14
C GLY A 122 -3.76 -10.74 -11.45
N MET A 123 -3.69 -9.75 -10.56
CA MET A 123 -4.36 -8.45 -10.74
C MET A 123 -3.52 -7.48 -11.58
N VAL A 124 -2.24 -7.79 -11.80
CA VAL A 124 -1.36 -7.15 -12.79
C VAL A 124 -1.08 -8.17 -13.87
N THR A 125 -1.26 -7.81 -15.14
CA THR A 125 -0.95 -8.70 -16.27
C THR A 125 0.56 -8.87 -16.41
N LYS A 126 1.00 -10.01 -16.96
CA LYS A 126 2.44 -10.32 -17.11
C LYS A 126 3.19 -9.32 -17.97
N ASP A 127 2.52 -8.72 -18.94
CA ASP A 127 3.05 -7.67 -19.81
C ASP A 127 3.06 -6.27 -19.15
N GLY A 128 2.48 -6.14 -17.94
CA GLY A 128 2.38 -4.88 -17.21
C GLY A 128 1.40 -3.85 -17.80
N LEU A 129 0.63 -4.21 -18.81
CA LEU A 129 -0.24 -3.28 -19.53
C LEU A 129 -1.62 -3.10 -18.86
N SER A 130 -1.99 -3.99 -17.95
CA SER A 130 -3.31 -3.94 -17.30
C SER A 130 -3.21 -4.20 -15.80
N VAL A 131 -3.97 -3.42 -15.04
CA VAL A 131 -4.12 -3.58 -13.59
C VAL A 131 -5.59 -3.66 -13.25
N THR A 132 -6.00 -4.74 -12.59
CA THR A 132 -7.38 -4.93 -12.11
C THR A 132 -7.45 -4.59 -10.63
N TRP A 133 -8.36 -3.70 -10.25
CA TRP A 133 -8.64 -3.36 -8.87
C TRP A 133 -9.89 -4.07 -8.37
N ARG A 134 -9.80 -4.73 -7.23
CA ARG A 134 -10.96 -5.26 -6.51
C ARG A 134 -11.28 -4.34 -5.34
N LEU A 135 -12.48 -3.82 -5.30
CA LEU A 135 -12.93 -2.95 -4.21
C LEU A 135 -13.43 -3.77 -3.02
N LYS A 136 -13.30 -3.22 -1.81
CA LYS A 136 -13.95 -3.77 -0.63
C LYS A 136 -15.48 -3.77 -0.82
N LYS A 137 -16.13 -4.77 -0.28
CA LYS A 137 -17.60 -4.86 -0.26
C LYS A 137 -18.19 -3.94 0.81
N ASN A 138 -19.43 -3.52 0.59
CA ASN A 138 -20.21 -2.72 1.54
C ASN A 138 -19.61 -1.34 1.88
N VAL A 139 -18.80 -0.79 0.99
CA VAL A 139 -18.35 0.59 1.08
C VAL A 139 -19.46 1.50 0.56
N VAL A 140 -19.69 2.59 1.27
CA VAL A 140 -20.67 3.62 0.90
C VAL A 140 -20.03 4.99 0.89
N TRP A 141 -20.55 5.89 0.07
CA TRP A 141 -20.22 7.30 0.10
C TRP A 141 -20.79 7.95 1.37
N GLN A 142 -20.39 9.20 1.64
CA GLN A 142 -20.88 9.95 2.80
C GLN A 142 -22.40 10.22 2.74
N ASP A 143 -23.01 10.19 1.56
CA ASP A 143 -24.46 10.28 1.35
C ASP A 143 -25.19 8.93 1.48
N GLY A 144 -24.46 7.86 1.83
CA GLY A 144 -25.02 6.52 2.02
C GLY A 144 -25.18 5.70 0.74
N LYS A 145 -24.87 6.25 -0.45
CA LYS A 145 -24.92 5.51 -1.70
C LYS A 145 -23.77 4.50 -1.80
N PRO A 146 -24.00 3.34 -2.45
CA PRO A 146 -22.94 2.36 -2.64
C PRO A 146 -21.75 2.93 -3.45
N PHE A 147 -20.54 2.69 -2.96
CA PHE A 147 -19.32 2.92 -3.71
C PHE A 147 -19.09 1.75 -4.67
N THR A 148 -19.17 2.02 -5.96
CA THR A 148 -19.03 1.02 -7.02
C THR A 148 -17.95 1.42 -8.03
N PRO A 149 -17.42 0.48 -8.83
CA PRO A 149 -16.48 0.83 -9.92
C PRO A 149 -17.03 1.88 -10.89
N THR A 150 -18.33 1.85 -11.18
CA THR A 150 -18.98 2.82 -12.07
C THR A 150 -18.99 4.24 -11.49
N THR A 151 -19.26 4.37 -10.18
CA THR A 151 -19.22 5.69 -9.51
C THR A 151 -17.81 6.24 -9.39
N TRP A 152 -16.79 5.37 -9.34
CA TRP A 152 -15.40 5.78 -9.32
C TRP A 152 -14.89 6.23 -10.71
N SER A 153 -15.30 5.56 -11.80
CA SER A 153 -14.90 5.95 -13.15
C SER A 153 -15.46 7.31 -13.59
N SER A 154 -16.59 7.74 -13.04
CA SER A 154 -17.15 9.06 -13.37
C SER A 154 -16.36 10.24 -12.80
N THR A 155 -15.55 10.02 -11.77
CA THR A 155 -14.67 11.04 -11.17
C THR A 155 -13.36 11.24 -11.94
N GLY A 156 -13.00 10.34 -12.84
CA GLY A 156 -11.77 10.39 -13.63
C GLY A 156 -11.92 10.95 -15.05
N SER A 157 -13.12 11.41 -15.44
CA SER A 157 -13.45 11.85 -16.81
C SER A 157 -13.67 13.36 -16.91
N THR A 158 -12.73 14.15 -16.38
CA THR A 158 -12.72 15.62 -16.60
C THR A 158 -11.35 16.07 -17.03
#